data_16c95f78ebd0fa06e99f18ca26c082a0
#
_entry.id   16c95f78ebd0fa06e99f18ca26c082a0
#
_cell.length_a   1.000
_cell.length_b   1.000
_cell.length_c   1.000
_cell.angle_alpha   90.00
_cell.angle_beta   90.00
_cell.angle_gamma   90.00
#
_symmetry.space_group_name_H-M   'P 1'
#
loop_
_entity.id
_entity.type
_entity.pdbx_description
1 polymer ?
#
loop_
_entity_poly.entity_id
_entity_poly.type
_entity_poly.pdbx_seq_one_letter_code
_entity_poly.pdbx_strand_id
1 'polypeptide(L)'
;MKKIAIYCINYHSYDSLKDFLDSIEVASKKAEQVVKISVFIADNSIPSEEIDFKSQHYSLEVYPTGRNLGYFGAAEYVMSRVSPADFDYAIISNVDVLLTENTFVELSKIPHDSTYGWIAPSLYSQTYHFDWNPQATKRYCIIKLRIMRFLFKHPLLLRLKQIVLHKYRHFDTYPSGNIYAGHGSFIILTKAFFNKCGIIHYPVFLYFEEMYLAEECLKHQLKVVYLPQIHVLDIGGTSTGKIPSKIYCKYNYEGINYIISNYY
;
A
#
# COMPACT_ATOMS: atom_id res chain seq x y z
N MET A 1 11.51 11.56 -19.01
CA MET A 1 10.20 10.94 -18.72
C MET A 1 10.42 9.88 -17.68
N LYS A 2 9.75 9.98 -16.51
CA LYS A 2 9.85 8.98 -15.44
C LYS A 2 9.02 7.74 -15.77
N LYS A 3 9.52 6.57 -15.42
CA LYS A 3 8.82 5.30 -15.61
C LYS A 3 8.16 4.88 -14.29
N ILE A 4 6.86 4.59 -14.32
CA ILE A 4 6.07 4.19 -13.16
C ILE A 4 5.43 2.83 -13.43
N ALA A 5 5.69 1.86 -12.53
CA ALA A 5 4.95 0.61 -12.48
C ALA A 5 3.86 0.70 -11.43
N ILE A 6 2.68 0.17 -11.72
CA ILE A 6 1.59 0.01 -10.73
C ILE A 6 1.29 -1.48 -10.62
N TYR A 7 1.57 -2.05 -9.46
CA TYR A 7 1.21 -3.42 -9.07
C TYR A 7 -0.10 -3.35 -8.31
N CYS A 8 -1.19 -3.63 -9.00
CA CYS A 8 -2.55 -3.56 -8.47
C CYS A 8 -3.00 -4.95 -8.04
N ILE A 9 -3.52 -5.10 -6.82
CA ILE A 9 -3.97 -6.37 -6.27
C ILE A 9 -5.49 -6.42 -6.27
N ASN A 10 -6.05 -7.28 -7.11
CA ASN A 10 -7.49 -7.55 -7.15
C ASN A 10 -7.84 -8.85 -6.41
N TYR A 11 -8.94 -8.83 -5.67
CA TYR A 11 -9.58 -10.01 -5.10
C TYR A 11 -11.09 -9.84 -5.10
N HIS A 12 -11.76 -10.41 -6.10
CA HIS A 12 -13.22 -10.37 -6.30
C HIS A 12 -13.84 -8.95 -6.23
N SER A 13 -13.11 -7.93 -6.70
CA SER A 13 -13.51 -6.52 -6.63
C SER A 13 -13.40 -5.86 -8.01
N TYR A 14 -13.99 -6.48 -9.04
CA TYR A 14 -13.83 -6.05 -10.44
C TYR A 14 -14.46 -4.70 -10.74
N ASP A 15 -15.57 -4.33 -10.07
CA ASP A 15 -16.16 -2.98 -10.21
C ASP A 15 -15.20 -1.91 -9.69
N SER A 16 -14.65 -2.10 -8.49
CA SER A 16 -13.64 -1.18 -7.92
C SER A 16 -12.37 -1.15 -8.78
N LEU A 17 -11.95 -2.30 -9.33
CA LEU A 17 -10.82 -2.37 -10.24
C LEU A 17 -11.06 -1.52 -11.49
N LYS A 18 -12.27 -1.56 -12.07
CA LYS A 18 -12.63 -0.73 -13.21
C LYS A 18 -12.53 0.75 -12.88
N ASP A 19 -13.13 1.19 -11.78
CA ASP A 19 -13.07 2.58 -11.33
C ASP A 19 -11.62 3.03 -11.08
N PHE A 20 -10.80 2.16 -10.51
CA PHE A 20 -9.37 2.40 -10.32
C PHE A 20 -8.64 2.59 -11.65
N LEU A 21 -8.85 1.70 -12.63
CA LEU A 21 -8.25 1.77 -13.96
C LEU A 21 -8.69 3.03 -14.73
N ASP A 22 -9.97 3.41 -14.62
CA ASP A 22 -10.49 4.66 -15.20
C ASP A 22 -9.80 5.88 -14.56
N SER A 23 -9.56 5.86 -13.24
CA SER A 23 -8.83 6.94 -12.55
C SER A 23 -7.35 7.03 -13.00
N ILE A 24 -6.71 5.88 -13.25
CA ILE A 24 -5.36 5.83 -13.83
C ILE A 24 -5.36 6.42 -15.25
N GLU A 25 -6.37 6.12 -16.06
CA GLU A 25 -6.47 6.64 -17.44
C GLU A 25 -6.50 8.18 -17.44
N VAL A 26 -7.33 8.79 -16.57
CA VAL A 26 -7.42 10.25 -16.43
C VAL A 26 -6.09 10.84 -15.99
N ALA A 27 -5.47 10.27 -14.94
CA ALA A 27 -4.20 10.75 -14.41
C ALA A 27 -3.03 10.57 -15.39
N SER A 28 -3.03 9.45 -16.15
CA SER A 28 -2.01 9.15 -17.16
C SER A 28 -2.07 10.11 -18.34
N LYS A 29 -3.28 10.37 -18.85
CA LYS A 29 -3.51 11.35 -19.91
C LYS A 29 -2.97 12.73 -19.53
N LYS A 30 -3.23 13.18 -18.29
CA LYS A 30 -2.76 14.48 -17.80
C LYS A 30 -1.24 14.56 -17.71
N ALA A 31 -0.56 13.45 -17.46
CA ALA A 31 0.88 13.38 -17.24
C ALA A 31 1.68 12.78 -18.43
N GLU A 32 1.06 12.52 -19.58
CA GLU A 32 1.63 11.77 -20.71
C GLU A 32 2.98 12.31 -21.22
N GLN A 33 3.24 13.62 -21.07
CA GLN A 33 4.49 14.25 -21.49
C GLN A 33 5.65 14.06 -20.50
N VAL A 34 5.36 13.65 -19.25
CA VAL A 34 6.34 13.61 -18.16
C VAL A 34 6.53 12.22 -17.55
N VAL A 35 5.56 11.30 -17.72
CA VAL A 35 5.65 9.93 -17.21
C VAL A 35 5.28 8.89 -18.28
N LYS A 36 5.83 7.68 -18.12
CA LYS A 36 5.37 6.46 -18.82
C LYS A 36 4.89 5.47 -17.77
N ILE A 37 3.64 4.99 -17.91
CA ILE A 37 2.98 4.16 -16.91
C ILE A 37 2.76 2.76 -17.47
N SER A 38 3.02 1.77 -16.61
CA SER A 38 2.69 0.36 -16.86
C SER A 38 1.91 -0.18 -15.66
N VAL A 39 0.76 -0.77 -15.91
CA VAL A 39 -0.13 -1.35 -14.89
C VAL A 39 -0.06 -2.87 -14.99
N PHE A 40 0.17 -3.51 -13.86
CA PHE A 40 0.27 -4.95 -13.70
C PHE A 40 -0.76 -5.38 -12.65
N ILE A 41 -1.78 -6.13 -13.06
CA ILE A 41 -2.84 -6.58 -12.15
C ILE A 41 -2.48 -7.99 -11.65
N ALA A 42 -2.28 -8.14 -10.34
CA ALA A 42 -2.25 -9.43 -9.69
C ALA A 42 -3.69 -9.82 -9.32
N ASP A 43 -4.30 -10.73 -10.08
CA ASP A 43 -5.67 -11.16 -9.81
C ASP A 43 -5.67 -12.41 -8.92
N ASN A 44 -6.00 -12.21 -7.65
CA ASN A 44 -6.11 -13.24 -6.61
C ASN A 44 -7.46 -13.98 -6.63
N SER A 45 -8.37 -13.64 -7.55
CA SER A 45 -9.72 -14.18 -7.61
C SER A 45 -9.76 -15.61 -8.14
N ILE A 46 -10.71 -16.42 -7.65
CA ILE A 46 -10.95 -17.78 -8.12
C ILE A 46 -12.47 -18.00 -8.26
N PRO A 47 -13.01 -18.22 -9.46
CA PRO A 47 -12.32 -18.06 -10.75
C PRO A 47 -11.91 -16.59 -11.00
N SER A 48 -10.91 -16.39 -11.82
CA SER A 48 -10.55 -15.07 -12.36
C SER A 48 -11.54 -14.71 -13.47
N GLU A 49 -11.95 -13.44 -13.51
CA GLU A 49 -12.79 -12.91 -14.59
C GLU A 49 -11.93 -12.28 -15.69
N GLU A 50 -12.45 -12.22 -16.89
CA GLU A 50 -11.79 -11.50 -17.98
C GLU A 50 -11.84 -10.00 -17.73
N ILE A 51 -10.69 -9.35 -17.81
CA ILE A 51 -10.57 -7.91 -17.66
C ILE A 51 -10.43 -7.29 -19.05
N ASP A 52 -11.58 -6.94 -19.67
CA ASP A 52 -11.60 -6.22 -20.96
C ASP A 52 -11.49 -4.72 -20.71
N PHE A 53 -10.26 -4.25 -20.50
CA PHE A 53 -9.95 -2.83 -20.36
C PHE A 53 -8.82 -2.44 -21.31
N LYS A 54 -9.03 -1.38 -22.10
CA LYS A 54 -8.05 -0.86 -23.04
C LYS A 54 -7.73 0.59 -22.72
N SER A 55 -6.47 0.85 -22.44
CA SER A 55 -5.95 2.20 -22.22
C SER A 55 -5.19 2.69 -23.48
N GLN A 56 -5.24 4.01 -23.71
CA GLN A 56 -4.41 4.69 -24.70
C GLN A 56 -3.18 5.37 -24.05
N HIS A 57 -3.18 5.52 -22.72
CA HIS A 57 -2.18 6.30 -21.99
C HIS A 57 -1.29 5.45 -21.07
N TYR A 58 -1.55 4.14 -20.93
CA TYR A 58 -0.67 3.20 -20.20
C TYR A 58 -0.75 1.78 -20.77
N SER A 59 0.26 0.97 -20.50
CA SER A 59 0.22 -0.46 -20.80
C SER A 59 -0.43 -1.22 -19.64
N LEU A 60 -1.22 -2.26 -19.98
CA LEU A 60 -1.92 -3.10 -19.02
C LEU A 60 -1.58 -4.57 -19.25
N GLU A 61 -1.18 -5.26 -18.18
CA GLU A 61 -0.98 -6.71 -18.17
C GLU A 61 -1.66 -7.32 -16.96
N VAL A 62 -2.29 -8.50 -17.14
CA VAL A 62 -3.01 -9.22 -16.08
C VAL A 62 -2.28 -10.52 -15.75
N TYR A 63 -2.10 -10.77 -14.46
CA TYR A 63 -1.44 -11.94 -13.91
C TYR A 63 -2.38 -12.69 -12.95
N PRO A 64 -3.18 -13.66 -13.45
CA PRO A 64 -3.95 -14.52 -12.56
C PRO A 64 -3.01 -15.34 -11.68
N THR A 65 -3.22 -15.29 -10.37
CA THR A 65 -2.34 -15.96 -9.40
C THR A 65 -2.72 -17.43 -9.18
N GLY A 66 -3.94 -17.82 -9.60
CA GLY A 66 -4.49 -19.17 -9.43
C GLY A 66 -4.86 -19.54 -7.98
N ARG A 67 -4.57 -18.66 -7.03
CA ARG A 67 -4.95 -18.77 -5.61
C ARG A 67 -4.80 -17.41 -4.94
N ASN A 68 -5.50 -17.19 -3.82
CA ASN A 68 -5.30 -15.97 -3.05
C ASN A 68 -3.96 -16.01 -2.30
N LEU A 69 -3.02 -15.17 -2.73
CA LEU A 69 -1.67 -15.04 -2.16
C LEU A 69 -1.59 -13.97 -1.04
N GLY A 70 -2.70 -13.33 -0.71
CA GLY A 70 -2.69 -12.14 0.15
C GLY A 70 -2.22 -10.89 -0.60
N TYR A 71 -1.93 -9.81 0.13
CA TYR A 71 -1.62 -8.52 -0.48
C TYR A 71 -0.19 -8.49 -1.04
N PHE A 72 0.82 -8.59 -0.17
CA PHE A 72 2.22 -8.55 -0.61
C PHE A 72 2.67 -9.83 -1.32
N GLY A 73 2.08 -10.98 -1.01
CA GLY A 73 2.36 -12.20 -1.77
C GLY A 73 1.94 -12.09 -3.24
N ALA A 74 0.83 -11.41 -3.53
CA ALA A 74 0.40 -11.14 -4.90
C ALA A 74 1.29 -10.09 -5.59
N ALA A 75 1.70 -9.05 -4.86
CA ALA A 75 2.66 -8.07 -5.39
C ALA A 75 4.00 -8.74 -5.71
N GLU A 76 4.55 -9.56 -4.81
CA GLU A 76 5.79 -10.33 -5.01
C GLU A 76 5.68 -11.26 -6.23
N TYR A 77 4.54 -11.95 -6.40
CA TYR A 77 4.29 -12.84 -7.53
C TYR A 77 4.45 -12.12 -8.88
N VAL A 78 3.95 -10.89 -9.00
CA VAL A 78 4.10 -10.11 -10.23
C VAL A 78 5.48 -9.49 -10.32
N MET A 79 6.03 -8.95 -9.23
CA MET A 79 7.37 -8.34 -9.19
C MET A 79 8.50 -9.33 -9.53
N SER A 80 8.29 -10.62 -9.29
CA SER A 80 9.22 -11.67 -9.72
C SER A 80 9.24 -11.91 -11.24
N ARG A 81 8.24 -11.42 -11.96
CA ARG A 81 8.08 -11.53 -13.42
C ARG A 81 8.38 -10.22 -14.14
N VAL A 82 8.03 -9.13 -13.49
CA VAL A 82 8.29 -7.76 -13.98
C VAL A 82 9.05 -7.01 -12.90
N SER A 83 10.34 -6.82 -13.12
CA SER A 83 11.24 -6.22 -12.15
C SER A 83 10.88 -4.77 -11.83
N PRO A 84 10.59 -4.43 -10.55
CA PRO A 84 10.34 -3.04 -10.16
C PRO A 84 11.59 -2.13 -10.28
N ALA A 85 12.78 -2.69 -10.33
CA ALA A 85 14.03 -1.93 -10.47
C ALA A 85 14.19 -1.26 -11.86
N ASP A 86 13.39 -1.67 -12.85
CA ASP A 86 13.36 -1.07 -14.19
C ASP A 86 12.59 0.25 -14.25
N PHE A 87 11.93 0.62 -13.15
CA PHE A 87 11.10 1.81 -13.01
C PHE A 87 11.68 2.81 -12.00
N ASP A 88 11.34 4.08 -12.14
CA ASP A 88 11.72 5.11 -11.19
C ASP A 88 10.87 5.01 -9.91
N TYR A 89 9.61 4.62 -10.08
CA TYR A 89 8.67 4.35 -9.00
C TYR A 89 7.90 3.05 -9.26
N ALA A 90 7.70 2.27 -8.21
CA ALA A 90 6.80 1.12 -8.19
C ALA A 90 5.70 1.38 -7.16
N ILE A 91 4.47 1.42 -7.61
CA ILE A 91 3.28 1.64 -6.78
C ILE A 91 2.66 0.28 -6.51
N ILE A 92 2.39 -0.03 -5.24
CA ILE A 92 1.59 -1.18 -4.83
C ILE A 92 0.25 -0.62 -4.35
N SER A 93 -0.84 -1.08 -4.92
CA SER A 93 -2.16 -0.51 -4.66
C SER A 93 -3.24 -1.55 -4.51
N ASN A 94 -4.17 -1.29 -3.59
CA ASN A 94 -5.50 -1.88 -3.62
C ASN A 94 -6.30 -1.31 -4.80
N VAL A 95 -7.46 -1.90 -5.08
CA VAL A 95 -8.41 -1.44 -6.11
C VAL A 95 -9.46 -0.47 -5.59
N ASP A 96 -9.58 -0.28 -4.27
CA ASP A 96 -10.56 0.58 -3.61
C ASP A 96 -10.00 2.00 -3.33
N VAL A 97 -9.10 2.45 -4.18
CA VAL A 97 -8.55 3.81 -4.20
C VAL A 97 -8.71 4.44 -5.58
N LEU A 98 -8.81 5.76 -5.65
CA LEU A 98 -8.88 6.50 -6.90
C LEU A 98 -7.77 7.55 -6.97
N LEU A 99 -7.11 7.64 -8.12
CA LEU A 99 -6.13 8.66 -8.37
C LEU A 99 -6.83 9.99 -8.72
N THR A 100 -6.26 11.10 -8.25
CA THR A 100 -6.65 12.40 -8.78
C THR A 100 -5.93 12.65 -10.11
N GLU A 101 -6.46 13.52 -10.95
CA GLU A 101 -5.86 13.83 -12.26
C GLU A 101 -4.40 14.30 -12.18
N ASN A 102 -4.00 14.91 -11.06
CA ASN A 102 -2.67 15.45 -10.85
C ASN A 102 -1.70 14.49 -10.15
N THR A 103 -2.14 13.30 -9.74
CA THR A 103 -1.31 12.37 -8.96
C THR A 103 0.05 12.10 -9.60
N PHE A 104 0.09 11.78 -10.90
CA PHE A 104 1.36 11.50 -11.59
C PHE A 104 2.12 12.76 -11.97
N VAL A 105 1.43 13.88 -12.21
CA VAL A 105 2.08 15.19 -12.44
C VAL A 105 2.86 15.58 -11.18
N GLU A 106 2.25 15.50 -10.00
CA GLU A 106 2.92 15.83 -8.75
C GLU A 106 4.06 14.84 -8.42
N LEU A 107 3.83 13.53 -8.65
CA LEU A 107 4.89 12.52 -8.48
C LEU A 107 6.08 12.77 -9.42
N SER A 108 5.82 13.26 -10.64
CA SER A 108 6.88 13.55 -11.61
C SER A 108 7.80 14.69 -11.18
N LYS A 109 7.30 15.64 -10.38
CA LYS A 109 8.05 16.80 -9.87
C LYS A 109 8.99 16.47 -8.72
N ILE A 110 8.81 15.29 -8.06
CA ILE A 110 9.64 14.91 -6.93
C ILE A 110 11.07 14.70 -7.41
N PRO A 111 12.05 15.42 -6.83
CA PRO A 111 13.46 15.22 -7.18
C PRO A 111 13.90 13.78 -6.91
N HIS A 112 14.86 13.32 -7.70
CA HIS A 112 15.49 12.03 -7.43
C HIS A 112 16.34 12.15 -6.16
N ASP A 113 15.88 11.53 -5.07
CA ASP A 113 16.62 11.43 -3.81
C ASP A 113 16.89 9.96 -3.48
N SER A 114 18.15 9.57 -3.50
CA SER A 114 18.59 8.20 -3.20
C SER A 114 18.39 7.79 -1.73
N THR A 115 18.00 8.73 -0.87
CA THR A 115 17.64 8.46 0.52
C THR A 115 16.16 8.16 0.73
N TYR A 116 15.30 8.46 -0.25
CA TYR A 116 13.88 8.14 -0.16
C TYR A 116 13.65 6.69 -0.59
N GLY A 117 13.10 5.88 0.31
CA GLY A 117 12.68 4.52 0.03
C GLY A 117 11.19 4.42 -0.29
N TRP A 118 10.38 5.10 0.51
CA TRP A 118 8.92 5.08 0.42
C TRP A 118 8.35 6.49 0.48
N ILE A 119 7.52 6.84 -0.49
CA ILE A 119 6.74 8.07 -0.54
C ILE A 119 5.29 7.74 -0.18
N ALA A 120 4.79 8.30 0.92
CA ALA A 120 3.40 8.21 1.33
C ALA A 120 2.65 9.45 0.82
N PRO A 121 1.65 9.31 -0.07
CA PRO A 121 0.81 10.43 -0.53
C PRO A 121 -0.22 10.82 0.53
N SER A 122 -0.94 11.92 0.35
CA SER A 122 -2.24 12.09 1.00
C SER A 122 -3.18 10.99 0.52
N LEU A 123 -3.72 10.20 1.44
CA LEU A 123 -4.71 9.16 1.18
C LEU A 123 -6.00 9.53 1.91
N TYR A 124 -6.80 10.36 1.25
CA TYR A 124 -7.99 10.96 1.85
C TYR A 124 -9.20 10.02 1.78
N SER A 125 -9.72 9.64 2.93
CA SER A 125 -10.94 8.83 3.02
C SER A 125 -12.18 9.65 2.73
N GLN A 126 -12.89 9.30 1.66
CA GLN A 126 -14.18 9.92 1.33
C GLN A 126 -15.29 9.52 2.33
N THR A 127 -15.21 8.34 2.92
CA THR A 127 -16.18 7.83 3.90
C THR A 127 -16.02 8.48 5.26
N TYR A 128 -14.77 8.66 5.72
CA TYR A 128 -14.49 9.14 7.08
C TYR A 128 -14.02 10.59 7.14
N HIS A 129 -13.82 11.25 5.99
CA HIS A 129 -13.41 12.64 5.85
C HIS A 129 -12.11 13.01 6.56
N PHE A 130 -11.09 12.13 6.46
CA PHE A 130 -9.74 12.40 6.96
C PHE A 130 -8.67 11.72 6.11
N ASP A 131 -7.41 12.13 6.31
CA ASP A 131 -6.25 11.51 5.67
C ASP A 131 -5.74 10.33 6.50
N TRP A 132 -5.59 9.16 5.88
CA TRP A 132 -5.00 7.99 6.52
C TRP A 132 -3.51 8.15 6.78
N ASN A 133 -2.83 9.02 6.02
CA ASN A 133 -1.42 9.28 6.17
C ASN A 133 -1.13 10.53 7.03
N PRO A 134 -0.08 10.49 7.86
CA PRO A 134 0.78 9.34 8.14
C PRO A 134 0.10 8.28 9.01
N GLN A 135 0.32 6.99 8.69
CA GLN A 135 -0.15 5.87 9.52
C GLN A 135 0.56 5.86 10.89
N ALA A 136 1.87 6.15 10.87
CA ALA A 136 2.65 6.33 12.09
C ALA A 136 3.79 7.34 11.85
N THR A 137 3.93 8.29 12.77
CA THR A 137 5.01 9.29 12.73
C THR A 137 6.29 8.81 13.42
N LYS A 138 6.20 7.83 14.34
CA LYS A 138 7.32 7.31 15.12
C LYS A 138 7.30 5.78 15.14
N ARG A 139 8.50 5.17 15.14
CA ARG A 139 8.68 3.73 15.34
C ARG A 139 8.01 3.27 16.64
N TYR A 140 7.30 2.16 16.56
CA TYR A 140 6.68 1.60 17.76
C TYR A 140 7.74 0.98 18.68
N CYS A 141 7.63 1.20 19.99
CA CYS A 141 8.49 0.52 20.93
C CYS A 141 8.08 -0.96 21.09
N ILE A 142 9.04 -1.80 21.43
CA ILE A 142 8.83 -3.25 21.62
C ILE A 142 7.73 -3.57 22.62
N ILE A 143 7.59 -2.77 23.69
CA ILE A 143 6.54 -2.95 24.70
C ILE A 143 5.15 -2.81 24.07
N LYS A 144 4.94 -1.77 23.24
CA LYS A 144 3.66 -1.57 22.52
C LYS A 144 3.36 -2.76 21.62
N LEU A 145 4.34 -3.26 20.87
CA LEU A 145 4.18 -4.41 19.99
C LEU A 145 3.83 -5.68 20.78
N ARG A 146 4.49 -5.93 21.91
CA ARG A 146 4.18 -7.08 22.78
C ARG A 146 2.76 -7.01 23.35
N ILE A 147 2.30 -5.81 23.75
CA ILE A 147 0.91 -5.60 24.19
C ILE A 147 -0.07 -5.87 23.06
N MET A 148 0.18 -5.34 21.87
CA MET A 148 -0.66 -5.59 20.68
C MET A 148 -0.71 -7.09 20.35
N ARG A 149 0.44 -7.77 20.35
CA ARG A 149 0.53 -9.22 20.14
C ARG A 149 -0.31 -9.99 21.15
N PHE A 150 -0.22 -9.63 22.44
CA PHE A 150 -1.03 -10.25 23.48
C PHE A 150 -2.54 -10.06 23.22
N LEU A 151 -2.96 -8.85 22.84
CA LEU A 151 -4.36 -8.55 22.56
C LEU A 151 -4.89 -9.33 21.34
N PHE A 152 -4.10 -9.46 20.27
CA PHE A 152 -4.50 -10.27 19.11
C PHE A 152 -4.56 -11.78 19.43
N LYS A 153 -3.76 -12.23 20.36
CA LYS A 153 -3.86 -13.61 20.87
C LYS A 153 -5.15 -13.86 21.67
N HIS A 154 -5.74 -12.80 22.25
CA HIS A 154 -6.93 -12.86 23.09
C HIS A 154 -8.05 -11.96 22.56
N PRO A 155 -8.84 -12.40 21.52
CA PRO A 155 -9.83 -11.58 20.83
C PRO A 155 -10.89 -10.94 21.75
N LEU A 156 -11.27 -11.61 22.83
CA LEU A 156 -12.23 -11.06 23.80
C LEU A 156 -11.68 -9.81 24.50
N LEU A 157 -10.40 -9.82 24.89
CA LEU A 157 -9.73 -8.66 25.50
C LEU A 157 -9.59 -7.51 24.50
N LEU A 158 -9.32 -7.83 23.22
CA LEU A 158 -9.27 -6.84 22.16
C LEU A 158 -10.63 -6.15 21.98
N ARG A 159 -11.75 -6.90 22.00
CA ARG A 159 -13.10 -6.35 21.94
C ARG A 159 -13.38 -5.43 23.12
N LEU A 160 -13.08 -5.85 24.35
CA LEU A 160 -13.24 -5.04 25.55
C LEU A 160 -12.44 -3.73 25.44
N LYS A 161 -11.19 -3.81 24.99
CA LYS A 161 -10.36 -2.62 24.74
C LYS A 161 -11.01 -1.66 23.72
N GLN A 162 -11.55 -2.18 22.63
CA GLN A 162 -12.22 -1.35 21.59
C GLN A 162 -13.46 -0.63 22.13
N ILE A 163 -14.25 -1.29 22.97
CA ILE A 163 -15.44 -0.71 23.61
C ILE A 163 -15.05 0.39 24.63
N VAL A 164 -14.04 0.13 25.47
CA VAL A 164 -13.63 1.04 26.55
C VAL A 164 -12.81 2.21 26.05
N LEU A 165 -11.99 2.00 25.00
CA LEU A 165 -11.09 3.00 24.43
C LEU A 165 -11.58 3.48 23.06
N HIS A 166 -12.84 3.91 22.95
CA HIS A 166 -13.32 4.66 21.78
C HIS A 166 -12.52 5.98 21.71
N LYS A 167 -11.32 5.89 21.20
CA LYS A 167 -10.51 7.08 20.94
C LYS A 167 -10.97 7.65 19.61
N TYR A 168 -11.60 8.82 19.67
CA TYR A 168 -11.67 9.70 18.51
C TYR A 168 -10.22 9.89 18.02
N ARG A 169 -9.92 9.47 16.78
CA ARG A 169 -8.70 9.92 16.15
C ARG A 169 -8.84 11.42 15.94
N HIS A 170 -8.00 12.21 16.60
CA HIS A 170 -7.80 13.59 16.22
C HIS A 170 -7.06 13.56 14.87
N PHE A 171 -7.68 14.14 13.88
CA PHE A 171 -7.15 14.22 12.54
C PHE A 171 -6.41 15.55 12.41
N ASP A 172 -5.16 15.53 12.83
CA ASP A 172 -4.27 16.65 12.59
C ASP A 172 -3.83 16.62 11.13
N THR A 173 -3.81 17.79 10.47
CA THR A 173 -3.15 17.94 9.19
C THR A 173 -1.65 17.88 9.43
N TYR A 174 -0.99 16.87 8.88
CA TYR A 174 0.46 16.74 9.00
C TYR A 174 1.16 17.51 7.85
N PRO A 175 2.22 18.26 8.15
CA PRO A 175 3.06 18.85 7.11
C PRO A 175 3.85 17.75 6.38
N SER A 176 4.29 18.06 5.17
CA SER A 176 5.24 17.18 4.46
C SER A 176 6.51 16.96 5.29
N GLY A 177 7.06 15.75 5.24
CA GLY A 177 8.28 15.43 5.99
C GLY A 177 8.48 13.95 6.26
N ASN A 178 9.52 13.65 7.05
CA ASN A 178 9.83 12.27 7.41
C ASN A 178 8.78 11.71 8.38
N ILE A 179 8.36 10.50 8.10
CA ILE A 179 7.44 9.71 8.94
C ILE A 179 8.04 8.33 9.19
N TYR A 180 7.41 7.55 10.06
CA TYR A 180 7.83 6.16 10.24
C TYR A 180 7.18 5.25 9.20
N ALA A 181 5.85 5.32 9.03
CA ALA A 181 5.12 4.48 8.10
C ALA A 181 3.93 5.23 7.47
N GLY A 182 3.70 5.01 6.19
CA GLY A 182 2.48 5.37 5.49
C GLY A 182 1.43 4.26 5.57
N HIS A 183 0.25 4.50 5.00
CA HIS A 183 -0.84 3.54 4.91
C HIS A 183 -0.61 2.52 3.79
N GLY A 184 -1.01 1.26 4.02
CA GLY A 184 -0.76 0.14 3.12
C GLY A 184 -1.57 0.11 1.83
N SER A 185 -2.68 0.85 1.71
CA SER A 185 -3.56 0.76 0.53
C SER A 185 -2.98 1.36 -0.75
N PHE A 186 -2.05 2.33 -0.62
CA PHE A 186 -1.36 2.94 -1.76
C PHE A 186 0.07 3.31 -1.37
N ILE A 187 1.02 2.53 -1.86
CA ILE A 187 2.43 2.56 -1.47
C ILE A 187 3.25 2.96 -2.68
N ILE A 188 4.05 4.03 -2.60
CA ILE A 188 4.94 4.44 -3.68
C ILE A 188 6.38 4.15 -3.25
N LEU A 189 6.98 3.09 -3.78
CA LEU A 189 8.39 2.75 -3.56
C LEU A 189 9.26 3.33 -4.66
N THR A 190 10.40 3.85 -4.27
CA THR A 190 11.37 4.44 -5.20
C THR A 190 12.33 3.37 -5.75
N LYS A 191 13.01 3.69 -6.84
CA LYS A 191 14.11 2.86 -7.34
C LYS A 191 15.19 2.60 -6.29
N ALA A 192 15.44 3.58 -5.39
CA ALA A 192 16.41 3.44 -4.30
C ALA A 192 16.03 2.34 -3.31
N PHE A 193 14.72 2.13 -3.07
CA PHE A 193 14.24 1.02 -2.25
C PHE A 193 14.67 -0.32 -2.86
N PHE A 194 14.34 -0.56 -4.12
CA PHE A 194 14.63 -1.84 -4.78
C PHE A 194 16.12 -2.09 -4.95
N ASN A 195 16.91 -1.04 -5.19
CA ASN A 195 18.37 -1.15 -5.27
C ASN A 195 19.01 -1.58 -3.94
N LYS A 196 18.43 -1.23 -2.80
CA LYS A 196 18.99 -1.54 -1.47
C LYS A 196 18.32 -2.71 -0.78
N CYS A 197 16.99 -2.85 -0.91
CA CYS A 197 16.20 -3.86 -0.22
C CYS A 197 15.88 -5.08 -1.10
N GLY A 198 15.99 -4.94 -2.44
CA GLY A 198 15.54 -5.98 -3.36
C GLY A 198 14.02 -6.02 -3.53
N ILE A 199 13.50 -7.12 -4.07
CA ILE A 199 12.08 -7.36 -4.20
C ILE A 199 11.46 -7.60 -2.81
N ILE A 200 10.22 -7.14 -2.63
CA ILE A 200 9.47 -7.36 -1.39
C ILE A 200 9.32 -8.86 -1.15
N HIS A 201 9.70 -9.29 0.04
CA HIS A 201 9.49 -10.65 0.51
C HIS A 201 8.90 -10.64 1.91
N TYR A 202 7.57 -10.70 2.00
CA TYR A 202 6.83 -10.68 3.25
C TYR A 202 5.94 -11.93 3.35
N PRO A 203 6.30 -12.90 4.19
CA PRO A 203 5.66 -14.22 4.19
C PRO A 203 4.31 -14.26 4.92
N VAL A 204 3.87 -13.13 5.50
CA VAL A 204 2.58 -13.04 6.18
C VAL A 204 1.48 -12.72 5.17
N PHE A 205 0.34 -13.38 5.30
CA PHE A 205 -0.75 -13.28 4.34
C PHE A 205 -1.38 -11.89 4.26
N LEU A 206 -1.64 -11.23 5.42
CA LEU A 206 -2.25 -9.90 5.53
C LEU A 206 -1.85 -9.22 6.82
N TYR A 207 -1.85 -7.89 6.80
CA TYR A 207 -1.57 -6.94 7.89
C TYR A 207 -0.08 -6.83 8.26
N PHE A 208 0.29 -5.66 8.75
CA PHE A 208 1.65 -5.24 9.10
C PHE A 208 2.60 -5.03 7.91
N GLU A 209 2.10 -5.00 6.68
CA GLU A 209 2.86 -4.69 5.48
C GLU A 209 3.57 -3.34 5.58
N GLU A 210 2.85 -2.33 6.09
CA GLU A 210 3.39 -0.98 6.28
C GLU A 210 4.51 -0.93 7.32
N MET A 211 4.42 -1.76 8.37
CA MET A 211 5.50 -1.86 9.34
C MET A 211 6.71 -2.60 8.78
N TYR A 212 6.48 -3.65 8.00
CA TYR A 212 7.55 -4.38 7.32
C TYR A 212 8.33 -3.43 6.40
N LEU A 213 7.65 -2.65 5.55
CA LEU A 213 8.31 -1.68 4.67
C LEU A 213 9.06 -0.59 5.43
N ALA A 214 8.46 -0.08 6.51
CA ALA A 214 9.11 0.91 7.36
C ALA A 214 10.39 0.39 8.01
N GLU A 215 10.38 -0.86 8.49
CA GLU A 215 11.55 -1.51 9.08
C GLU A 215 12.62 -1.82 8.02
N GLU A 216 12.23 -2.25 6.81
CA GLU A 216 13.19 -2.42 5.70
C GLU A 216 13.82 -1.06 5.30
N CYS A 217 13.02 0.00 5.20
CA CYS A 217 13.57 1.34 4.97
C CYS A 217 14.57 1.72 6.06
N LEU A 218 14.22 1.53 7.33
CA LEU A 218 15.07 1.86 8.48
C LEU A 218 16.39 1.06 8.46
N LYS A 219 16.32 -0.25 8.26
CA LYS A 219 17.46 -1.17 8.19
C LYS A 219 18.45 -0.78 7.09
N HIS A 220 17.94 -0.30 5.96
CA HIS A 220 18.74 0.10 4.80
C HIS A 220 19.02 1.60 4.72
N GLN A 221 18.79 2.35 5.82
CA GLN A 221 19.02 3.81 5.92
C GLN A 221 18.28 4.60 4.85
N LEU A 222 17.07 4.17 4.54
CA LEU A 222 16.13 4.87 3.67
C LEU A 222 15.08 5.61 4.51
N LYS A 223 14.57 6.69 3.96
CA LYS A 223 13.51 7.50 4.59
C LYS A 223 12.15 7.10 4.04
N VAL A 224 11.16 7.14 4.91
CA VAL A 224 9.74 7.20 4.54
C VAL A 224 9.31 8.66 4.64
N VAL A 225 8.78 9.21 3.55
CA VAL A 225 8.40 10.62 3.49
C VAL A 225 6.92 10.78 3.17
N TYR A 226 6.25 11.66 3.90
CA TYR A 226 4.87 12.06 3.61
C TYR A 226 4.87 13.28 2.70
N LEU A 227 4.24 13.18 1.54
CA LEU A 227 4.15 14.22 0.53
C LEU A 227 2.67 14.47 0.16
N PRO A 228 1.94 15.31 0.92
CA PRO A 228 0.51 15.50 0.75
C PRO A 228 0.10 16.15 -0.58
N GLN A 229 1.02 16.75 -1.33
CA GLN A 229 0.74 17.26 -2.67
C GLN A 229 0.43 16.15 -3.69
N ILE A 230 0.88 14.92 -3.43
CA ILE A 230 0.43 13.74 -4.17
C ILE A 230 -0.86 13.29 -3.48
N HIS A 231 -2.00 13.40 -4.16
CA HIS A 231 -3.30 13.17 -3.57
C HIS A 231 -4.00 11.96 -4.18
N VAL A 232 -4.48 11.06 -3.33
CA VAL A 232 -5.20 9.83 -3.69
C VAL A 232 -6.45 9.74 -2.79
N LEU A 233 -7.54 9.25 -3.33
CA LEU A 233 -8.80 9.09 -2.61
C LEU A 233 -9.00 7.63 -2.21
N ASP A 234 -9.34 7.39 -0.95
CA ASP A 234 -9.81 6.10 -0.46
C ASP A 234 -11.34 6.12 -0.45
N ILE A 235 -11.95 5.26 -1.27
CA ILE A 235 -13.41 5.17 -1.43
C ILE A 235 -14.06 4.18 -0.46
N GLY A 236 -13.26 3.51 0.35
CA GLY A 236 -13.72 2.60 1.40
C GLY A 236 -13.58 1.13 1.03
N GLY A 237 -12.99 0.39 1.97
CA GLY A 237 -12.59 -1.00 1.80
C GLY A 237 -13.74 -1.97 1.61
N THR A 238 -13.72 -2.65 0.48
CA THR A 238 -14.69 -3.71 0.15
C THR A 238 -14.21 -5.08 0.65
N SER A 239 -12.90 -5.29 0.79
CA SER A 239 -12.30 -6.61 1.00
C SER A 239 -12.03 -6.96 2.47
N THR A 240 -11.51 -6.02 3.26
CA THR A 240 -11.05 -6.31 4.64
C THR A 240 -12.16 -6.23 5.69
N GLY A 241 -13.20 -5.42 5.46
CA GLY A 241 -14.35 -5.29 6.38
C GLY A 241 -15.19 -6.57 6.55
N LYS A 242 -15.02 -7.54 5.65
CA LYS A 242 -15.72 -8.83 5.67
C LYS A 242 -14.96 -9.95 6.39
N ILE A 243 -13.73 -9.69 6.86
CA ILE A 243 -12.90 -10.71 7.51
C ILE A 243 -13.45 -11.04 8.90
N PRO A 244 -13.77 -12.31 9.22
CA PRO A 244 -14.21 -12.71 10.54
C PRO A 244 -13.19 -12.32 11.62
N SER A 245 -13.67 -11.86 12.78
CA SER A 245 -12.82 -11.33 13.85
C SER A 245 -11.70 -12.28 14.33
N LYS A 246 -11.94 -13.60 14.29
CA LYS A 246 -10.91 -14.61 14.61
C LYS A 246 -9.80 -14.63 13.57
N ILE A 247 -10.14 -14.58 12.28
CA ILE A 247 -9.19 -14.59 11.17
C ILE A 247 -8.39 -13.27 11.16
N TYR A 248 -9.07 -12.14 11.38
CA TYR A 248 -8.44 -10.83 11.58
C TYR A 248 -7.38 -10.88 12.68
N CYS A 249 -7.75 -11.39 13.87
CA CYS A 249 -6.81 -11.52 14.98
C CYS A 249 -5.64 -12.47 14.66
N LYS A 250 -5.89 -13.57 13.96
CA LYS A 250 -4.86 -14.52 13.55
C LYS A 250 -3.81 -13.86 12.67
N TYR A 251 -4.22 -13.20 11.59
CA TYR A 251 -3.27 -12.57 10.66
C TYR A 251 -2.52 -11.40 11.31
N ASN A 252 -3.20 -10.58 12.12
CA ASN A 252 -2.52 -9.53 12.88
C ASN A 252 -1.51 -10.12 13.89
N TYR A 253 -1.82 -11.26 14.54
CA TYR A 253 -0.89 -11.93 15.43
C TYR A 253 0.33 -12.48 14.66
N GLU A 254 0.13 -13.07 13.49
CA GLU A 254 1.21 -13.55 12.62
C GLU A 254 2.10 -12.40 12.16
N GLY A 255 1.51 -11.30 11.67
CA GLY A 255 2.24 -10.12 11.23
C GLY A 255 3.08 -9.49 12.33
N ILE A 256 2.49 -9.26 13.51
CA ILE A 256 3.24 -8.66 14.62
C ILE A 256 4.34 -9.59 15.15
N ASN A 257 4.12 -10.93 15.13
CA ASN A 257 5.19 -11.89 15.48
C ASN A 257 6.36 -11.78 14.50
N TYR A 258 6.06 -11.73 13.18
CA TYR A 258 7.09 -11.57 12.17
C TYR A 258 7.90 -10.29 12.40
N ILE A 259 7.23 -9.17 12.63
CA ILE A 259 7.90 -7.89 12.89
C ILE A 259 8.79 -7.95 14.14
N ILE A 260 8.28 -8.49 15.25
CA ILE A 260 9.06 -8.60 16.48
C ILE A 260 10.28 -9.50 16.31
N SER A 261 10.13 -10.63 15.61
CA SER A 261 11.20 -11.62 15.48
C SER A 261 12.32 -11.20 14.52
N ASN A 262 12.03 -10.31 13.55
CA ASN A 262 13.01 -9.93 12.53
C ASN A 262 13.61 -8.54 12.71
N TYR A 263 12.97 -7.65 13.52
CA TYR A 263 13.37 -6.24 13.60
C TYR A 263 13.56 -5.71 15.04
N TYR A 264 13.19 -6.48 16.06
CA TYR A 264 13.28 -6.10 17.48
C TYR A 264 13.97 -7.16 18.33
#